data_422a1b6ec462a749ac4923552425a72a
#
_entry.id   422a1b6ec462a749ac4923552425a72a
#
_cell.length_a   1.000
_cell.length_b   1.000
_cell.length_c   1.000
_cell.angle_alpha   90.00
_cell.angle_beta   90.00
_cell.angle_gamma   90.00
#
_symmetry.space_group_name_H-M   'P 1'
#
loop_
_entity.id
_entity.type
_entity.pdbx_description
1 polymer ?
#
loop_
_entity_poly.entity_id
_entity_poly.type
_entity_poly.pdbx_seq_one_letter_code
_entity_poly.pdbx_strand_id
1 'polypeptide(L)'
;AYWQEQDGNNKEETMKYMKKLYENVLVLDSGARGATNTFVENGQGDVLVAWENEAFLSMEEYPNQYEIVTPSISILAQPSVAVVDQNAKEHGTTSLAEAYLEYLYSDEAQRLAGENYYRPSKEAILQEFSGQFDLDMNLVTIDDFGGWNQAHKDYFDDGEVFDQIYTE
;
A
#
# COMPACT_ATOMS: atom_id res chain seq x y z
N ALA A 1 1.60 11.77 9.35
CA ALA A 1 1.65 13.09 8.67
C ALA A 1 0.28 13.78 8.72
N TYR A 2 -0.76 13.17 8.16
CA TYR A 2 -2.10 13.80 8.15
C TYR A 2 -2.62 14.13 9.54
N TRP A 3 -2.57 13.20 10.49
CA TRP A 3 -2.99 13.44 11.86
C TRP A 3 -2.20 14.58 12.51
N GLN A 4 -0.89 14.58 12.30
CA GLN A 4 -0.02 15.62 12.81
C GLN A 4 -0.37 17.01 12.24
N GLU A 5 -0.72 17.09 10.96
CA GLU A 5 -1.19 18.33 10.33
C GLU A 5 -2.53 18.80 10.90
N GLN A 6 -3.49 17.89 11.07
CA GLN A 6 -4.82 18.22 11.62
C GLN A 6 -4.74 18.69 13.08
N ASP A 7 -3.81 18.17 13.85
CA ASP A 7 -3.61 18.53 15.26
C ASP A 7 -2.53 19.62 15.45
N GLY A 8 -2.28 20.43 14.44
CA GLY A 8 -1.35 21.56 14.48
C GLY A 8 0.11 21.15 14.64
N ASN A 9 0.54 20.04 14.02
CA ASN A 9 1.88 19.46 14.14
C ASN A 9 2.23 19.01 15.56
N ASN A 10 1.26 18.55 16.33
CA ASN A 10 1.50 18.04 17.68
C ASN A 10 1.99 16.59 17.64
N LYS A 11 3.29 16.38 17.66
CA LYS A 11 3.92 15.05 17.63
C LYS A 11 3.46 14.18 18.81
N GLU A 12 3.29 14.73 19.98
CA GLU A 12 2.89 13.99 21.19
C GLU A 12 1.48 13.39 21.03
N GLU A 13 0.51 14.17 20.59
CA GLU A 13 -0.85 13.68 20.34
C GLU A 13 -0.89 12.68 19.18
N THR A 14 -0.09 12.89 18.14
CA THR A 14 0.05 11.92 17.04
C THR A 14 0.59 10.58 17.54
N MET A 15 1.64 10.60 18.35
CA MET A 15 2.21 9.39 18.95
C MET A 15 1.21 8.65 19.84
N LYS A 16 0.48 9.39 20.66
CA LYS A 16 -0.57 8.84 21.54
C LYS A 16 -1.71 8.21 20.74
N TYR A 17 -2.13 8.85 19.65
CA TYR A 17 -3.13 8.29 18.73
C TYR A 17 -2.62 6.99 18.10
N MET A 18 -1.40 6.99 17.56
CA MET A 18 -0.81 5.81 16.92
C MET A 18 -0.62 4.65 17.90
N LYS A 19 -0.15 4.93 19.11
CA LYS A 19 -0.06 3.91 20.17
C LYS A 19 -1.42 3.27 20.44
N LYS A 20 -2.45 4.10 20.62
CA LYS A 20 -3.81 3.61 20.84
C LYS A 20 -4.36 2.80 19.66
N LEU A 21 -4.00 3.18 18.42
CA LEU A 21 -4.35 2.41 17.24
C LEU A 21 -3.72 1.01 17.29
N TYR A 22 -2.40 0.92 17.56
CA TYR A 22 -1.68 -0.35 17.64
C TYR A 22 -2.17 -1.24 18.81
N GLU A 23 -2.59 -0.66 19.92
CA GLU A 23 -3.20 -1.40 21.05
C GLU A 23 -4.51 -2.11 20.66
N ASN A 24 -5.16 -1.70 19.58
CA ASN A 24 -6.37 -2.33 19.03
C ASN A 24 -6.11 -3.29 17.88
N VAL A 25 -4.86 -3.47 17.44
CA VAL A 25 -4.52 -4.43 16.40
C VAL A 25 -4.55 -5.84 16.97
N LEU A 26 -5.47 -6.67 16.50
CA LEU A 26 -5.59 -8.05 16.95
C LEU A 26 -4.52 -8.96 16.37
N VAL A 27 -4.21 -8.76 15.09
CA VAL A 27 -3.22 -9.55 14.36
C VAL A 27 -2.40 -8.62 13.47
N LEU A 28 -1.09 -8.73 13.56
CA LEU A 28 -0.15 -8.07 12.67
C LEU A 28 0.50 -9.13 11.78
N ASP A 29 -0.12 -9.38 10.63
CA ASP A 29 0.37 -10.38 9.68
C ASP A 29 1.64 -9.92 8.96
N SER A 30 2.42 -10.89 8.46
CA SER A 30 3.67 -10.63 7.75
C SER A 30 3.50 -10.17 6.30
N GLY A 31 2.26 -10.07 5.80
CA GLY A 31 2.00 -9.65 4.42
C GLY A 31 0.53 -9.36 4.13
N ALA A 32 0.29 -8.61 3.07
CA ALA A 32 -1.03 -8.10 2.71
C ALA A 32 -2.08 -9.22 2.55
N ARG A 33 -1.78 -10.24 1.76
CA ARG A 33 -2.70 -11.38 1.54
C ARG A 33 -2.96 -12.16 2.84
N GLY A 34 -1.95 -12.31 3.70
CA GLY A 34 -2.11 -12.93 5.03
C GLY A 34 -3.11 -12.17 5.88
N ALA A 35 -2.97 -10.84 5.96
CA ALA A 35 -3.90 -9.97 6.69
C ALA A 35 -5.33 -10.06 6.15
N THR A 36 -5.49 -10.06 4.81
CA THR A 36 -6.78 -10.24 4.15
C THR A 36 -7.41 -11.58 4.55
N ASN A 37 -6.69 -12.68 4.46
CA ASN A 37 -7.21 -14.01 4.80
C ASN A 37 -7.57 -14.11 6.29
N THR A 38 -6.75 -13.55 7.17
CA THR A 38 -7.03 -13.49 8.61
C THR A 38 -8.35 -12.77 8.89
N PHE A 39 -8.63 -11.69 8.19
CA PHE A 39 -9.88 -10.94 8.32
C PHE A 39 -11.07 -11.66 7.68
N VAL A 40 -10.97 -12.04 6.39
CA VAL A 40 -12.13 -12.54 5.63
C VAL A 40 -12.45 -14.01 5.90
N GLU A 41 -11.43 -14.88 6.03
CA GLU A 41 -11.64 -16.31 6.21
C GLU A 41 -11.74 -16.68 7.70
N ASN A 42 -10.90 -16.08 8.55
CA ASN A 42 -10.87 -16.40 9.98
C ASN A 42 -11.79 -15.51 10.81
N GLY A 43 -12.36 -14.46 10.22
CA GLY A 43 -13.30 -13.56 10.89
C GLY A 43 -12.69 -12.79 12.06
N GLN A 44 -11.42 -12.43 11.97
CA GLN A 44 -10.73 -11.72 13.04
C GLN A 44 -10.71 -10.20 12.78
N GLY A 45 -11.24 -9.46 13.76
CA GLY A 45 -11.30 -8.00 13.70
C GLY A 45 -12.58 -7.45 13.05
N ASP A 46 -12.83 -6.19 13.31
CA ASP A 46 -13.99 -5.45 12.79
C ASP A 46 -13.61 -4.57 11.59
N VAL A 47 -12.33 -4.25 11.45
CA VAL A 47 -11.77 -3.39 10.39
C VAL A 47 -10.45 -3.99 9.90
N LEU A 48 -10.34 -4.12 8.57
CA LEU A 48 -9.08 -4.44 7.90
C LEU A 48 -8.46 -3.16 7.33
N VAL A 49 -7.20 -2.89 7.67
CA VAL A 49 -6.39 -1.90 6.96
C VAL A 49 -5.57 -2.62 5.91
N ALA A 50 -5.88 -2.40 4.65
CA ALA A 50 -5.31 -3.15 3.54
C ALA A 50 -4.94 -2.26 2.35
N TRP A 51 -4.22 -2.82 1.40
CA TRP A 51 -4.07 -2.26 0.07
C TRP A 51 -5.42 -2.21 -0.65
N GLU A 52 -5.61 -1.20 -1.50
CA GLU A 52 -6.85 -0.99 -2.24
C GLU A 52 -7.26 -2.22 -3.07
N ASN A 53 -6.29 -2.86 -3.75
CA ASN A 53 -6.55 -4.07 -4.53
C ASN A 53 -7.05 -5.24 -3.67
N GLU A 54 -6.55 -5.42 -2.45
CA GLU A 54 -7.01 -6.44 -1.51
C GLU A 54 -8.45 -6.19 -1.07
N ALA A 55 -8.81 -4.91 -0.86
CA ALA A 55 -10.17 -4.53 -0.51
C ALA A 55 -11.16 -4.85 -1.64
N PHE A 56 -10.83 -4.49 -2.88
CA PHE A 56 -11.67 -4.82 -4.05
C PHE A 56 -11.82 -6.32 -4.27
N LEU A 57 -10.73 -7.09 -4.16
CA LEU A 57 -10.78 -8.55 -4.28
C LEU A 57 -11.65 -9.18 -3.19
N SER A 58 -11.60 -8.66 -1.96
CA SER A 58 -12.47 -9.11 -0.87
C SER A 58 -13.95 -8.83 -1.16
N MET A 59 -14.28 -7.70 -1.76
CA MET A 59 -15.65 -7.36 -2.17
C MET A 59 -16.16 -8.27 -3.30
N GLU A 60 -15.30 -8.66 -4.23
CA GLU A 60 -15.64 -9.59 -5.32
C GLU A 60 -15.87 -11.00 -4.80
N GLU A 61 -14.99 -11.49 -3.91
CA GLU A 61 -15.05 -12.84 -3.38
C GLU A 61 -16.18 -13.02 -2.34
N TYR A 62 -16.45 -11.96 -1.55
CA TYR A 62 -17.45 -11.96 -0.48
C TYR A 62 -18.51 -10.86 -0.68
N PRO A 63 -19.36 -10.94 -1.71
CA PRO A 63 -20.28 -9.86 -2.05
C PRO A 63 -21.28 -9.57 -0.91
N ASN A 64 -21.47 -8.29 -0.63
CA ASN A 64 -22.37 -7.76 0.43
C ASN A 64 -21.96 -8.11 1.87
N GLN A 65 -20.75 -8.60 2.12
CA GLN A 65 -20.30 -8.88 3.47
C GLN A 65 -19.43 -7.74 4.04
N TYR A 66 -18.79 -6.95 3.19
CA TYR A 66 -17.87 -5.89 3.57
C TYR A 66 -18.23 -4.58 2.88
N GLU A 67 -17.71 -3.49 3.40
CA GLU A 67 -17.79 -2.16 2.83
C GLU A 67 -16.38 -1.57 2.76
N ILE A 68 -16.04 -0.94 1.64
CA ILE A 68 -14.77 -0.21 1.50
C ILE A 68 -14.96 1.22 1.98
N VAL A 69 -14.17 1.62 2.97
CA VAL A 69 -14.09 3.01 3.41
C VAL A 69 -12.79 3.61 2.87
N THR A 70 -12.93 4.48 1.88
CA THR A 70 -11.79 5.21 1.30
C THR A 70 -11.44 6.40 2.20
N PRO A 71 -10.21 6.49 2.73
CA PRO A 71 -9.81 7.62 3.55
C PRO A 71 -9.59 8.88 2.71
N SER A 72 -9.73 10.07 3.33
CA SER A 72 -9.48 11.35 2.66
C SER A 72 -8.04 11.58 2.23
N ILE A 73 -7.10 10.86 2.83
CA ILE A 73 -5.67 10.83 2.49
C ILE A 73 -5.16 9.39 2.57
N SER A 74 -4.31 9.02 1.63
CA SER A 74 -3.67 7.71 1.62
C SER A 74 -2.27 7.79 1.00
N ILE A 75 -1.59 6.66 0.90
CA ILE A 75 -0.26 6.55 0.34
C ILE A 75 -0.37 6.00 -1.09
N LEU A 76 0.25 6.70 -2.05
CA LEU A 76 0.50 6.15 -3.36
C LEU A 76 1.70 5.20 -3.27
N ALA A 77 1.43 3.91 -3.21
CA ALA A 77 2.47 2.90 -3.23
C ALA A 77 3.00 2.74 -4.66
N GLN A 78 4.30 2.94 -4.82
CA GLN A 78 5.00 2.84 -6.10
C GLN A 78 6.09 1.77 -5.99
N PRO A 79 5.72 0.47 -5.98
CA PRO A 79 6.69 -0.61 -5.85
C PRO A 79 7.61 -0.61 -7.08
N SER A 80 8.92 -0.52 -6.82
CA SER A 80 9.93 -0.56 -7.87
C SER A 80 10.20 -1.99 -8.30
N VAL A 81 10.43 -2.19 -9.60
CA VAL A 81 10.84 -3.46 -10.18
C VAL A 81 12.21 -3.32 -10.83
N ALA A 82 13.04 -4.36 -10.75
CA ALA A 82 14.36 -4.38 -11.35
C ALA A 82 14.74 -5.78 -11.85
N VAL A 83 15.58 -5.83 -12.87
CA VAL A 83 16.21 -7.08 -13.30
C VAL A 83 17.27 -7.48 -12.27
N VAL A 84 17.29 -8.75 -11.87
CA VAL A 84 18.39 -9.32 -11.08
C VAL A 84 19.50 -9.73 -12.05
N ASP A 85 20.40 -8.79 -12.34
CA ASP A 85 21.39 -8.89 -13.40
C ASP A 85 22.22 -10.17 -13.40
N GLN A 86 22.69 -10.59 -12.22
CA GLN A 86 23.52 -11.79 -12.12
C GLN A 86 22.72 -13.02 -12.57
N ASN A 87 21.53 -13.22 -12.03
CA ASN A 87 20.67 -14.36 -12.36
C ASN A 87 20.26 -14.34 -13.84
N ALA A 88 19.87 -13.16 -14.35
CA ALA A 88 19.46 -13.00 -15.74
C ALA A 88 20.61 -13.35 -16.71
N LYS A 89 21.86 -12.96 -16.39
CA LYS A 89 23.05 -13.30 -17.15
C LYS A 89 23.38 -14.79 -17.10
N GLU A 90 23.35 -15.39 -15.92
CA GLU A 90 23.62 -16.82 -15.73
C GLU A 90 22.63 -17.71 -16.50
N HIS A 91 21.36 -17.28 -16.58
CA HIS A 91 20.32 -18.00 -17.31
C HIS A 91 20.20 -17.57 -18.78
N GLY A 92 20.95 -16.58 -19.25
CA GLY A 92 20.84 -16.05 -20.61
C GLY A 92 19.50 -15.37 -20.93
N THR A 93 18.81 -14.83 -19.90
CA THR A 93 17.45 -14.28 -20.00
C THR A 93 17.40 -12.75 -19.87
N THR A 94 18.53 -12.06 -19.92
CA THR A 94 18.60 -10.60 -19.68
C THR A 94 17.64 -9.83 -20.59
N SER A 95 17.70 -10.03 -21.90
CA SER A 95 16.84 -9.32 -22.86
C SER A 95 15.35 -9.65 -22.66
N LEU A 96 15.03 -10.87 -22.24
CA LEU A 96 13.65 -11.27 -21.94
C LEU A 96 13.14 -10.58 -20.67
N ALA A 97 13.98 -10.52 -19.64
CA ALA A 97 13.64 -9.85 -18.38
C ALA A 97 13.42 -8.34 -18.58
N GLU A 98 14.30 -7.70 -19.36
CA GLU A 98 14.16 -6.28 -19.73
C GLU A 98 12.85 -6.04 -20.51
N ALA A 99 12.60 -6.82 -21.56
CA ALA A 99 11.39 -6.71 -22.36
C ALA A 99 10.12 -6.93 -21.54
N TYR A 100 10.14 -7.85 -20.57
CA TYR A 100 9.03 -8.08 -19.65
C TYR A 100 8.76 -6.85 -18.77
N LEU A 101 9.80 -6.26 -18.18
CA LEU A 101 9.64 -5.05 -17.36
C LEU A 101 9.15 -3.86 -18.17
N GLU A 102 9.65 -3.69 -19.40
CA GLU A 102 9.16 -2.64 -20.33
C GLU A 102 7.68 -2.85 -20.67
N TYR A 103 7.27 -4.11 -20.91
CA TYR A 103 5.87 -4.44 -21.20
C TYR A 103 4.91 -4.01 -20.10
N LEU A 104 5.30 -4.08 -18.80
CA LEU A 104 4.48 -3.65 -17.68
C LEU A 104 4.01 -2.19 -17.79
N TYR A 105 4.75 -1.37 -18.53
CA TYR A 105 4.41 0.04 -18.79
C TYR A 105 3.71 0.25 -20.15
N SER A 106 3.37 -0.82 -20.87
CA SER A 106 2.55 -0.71 -22.09
C SER A 106 1.10 -0.34 -21.72
N ASP A 107 0.36 0.22 -22.66
CA ASP A 107 -1.07 0.54 -22.44
C ASP A 107 -1.90 -0.72 -22.17
N GLU A 108 -1.55 -1.83 -22.82
CA GLU A 108 -2.20 -3.12 -22.62
C GLU A 108 -1.98 -3.63 -21.19
N ALA A 109 -0.73 -3.67 -20.71
CA ALA A 109 -0.42 -4.13 -19.36
C ALA A 109 -1.01 -3.21 -18.28
N GLN A 110 -1.07 -1.91 -18.53
CA GLN A 110 -1.68 -0.96 -17.63
C GLN A 110 -3.22 -1.14 -17.54
N ARG A 111 -3.89 -1.48 -18.64
CA ARG A 111 -5.32 -1.87 -18.59
C ARG A 111 -5.53 -3.17 -17.84
N LEU A 112 -4.71 -4.19 -18.11
CA LEU A 112 -4.74 -5.43 -17.34
C LEU A 112 -4.52 -5.19 -15.84
N ALA A 113 -3.64 -4.28 -15.46
CA ALA A 113 -3.47 -3.87 -14.07
C ALA A 113 -4.78 -3.29 -13.49
N GLY A 114 -5.42 -2.34 -14.20
CA GLY A 114 -6.69 -1.76 -13.80
C GLY A 114 -7.83 -2.78 -13.66
N GLU A 115 -7.94 -3.71 -14.60
CA GLU A 115 -8.91 -4.81 -14.56
C GLU A 115 -8.70 -5.77 -13.37
N ASN A 116 -7.49 -5.80 -12.81
CA ASN A 116 -7.14 -6.59 -11.62
C ASN A 116 -6.97 -5.72 -10.36
N TYR A 117 -7.63 -4.58 -10.32
CA TYR A 117 -7.69 -3.66 -9.18
C TYR A 117 -6.36 -3.01 -8.77
N TYR A 118 -5.37 -2.97 -9.67
CA TYR A 118 -4.16 -2.18 -9.47
C TYR A 118 -4.27 -0.85 -10.21
N ARG A 119 -4.03 0.26 -9.51
CA ARG A 119 -4.07 1.59 -10.14
C ARG A 119 -3.07 1.69 -11.27
N PRO A 120 -3.49 1.93 -12.52
CA PRO A 120 -2.58 2.21 -13.60
C PRO A 120 -1.69 3.43 -13.31
N SER A 121 -0.41 3.34 -13.65
CA SER A 121 0.52 4.46 -13.50
C SER A 121 0.40 5.51 -14.61
N LYS A 122 -0.24 5.15 -15.73
CA LYS A 122 -0.56 6.06 -16.83
C LYS A 122 -1.89 6.75 -16.59
N GLU A 123 -1.86 8.06 -16.43
CA GLU A 123 -3.04 8.88 -16.16
C GLU A 123 -4.19 8.63 -17.15
N ALA A 124 -3.90 8.57 -18.47
CA ALA A 124 -4.91 8.32 -19.49
C ALA A 124 -5.63 6.96 -19.30
N ILE A 125 -4.89 5.93 -18.87
CA ILE A 125 -5.47 4.61 -18.59
C ILE A 125 -6.18 4.61 -17.25
N LEU A 126 -5.64 5.27 -16.23
CA LEU A 126 -6.28 5.40 -14.92
C LEU A 126 -7.68 6.05 -15.04
N GLN A 127 -7.85 7.03 -15.91
CA GLN A 127 -9.14 7.68 -16.16
C GLN A 127 -10.19 6.71 -16.75
N GLU A 128 -9.77 5.66 -17.48
CA GLU A 128 -10.67 4.62 -17.97
C GLU A 128 -11.33 3.84 -16.80
N PHE A 129 -10.70 3.85 -15.61
CA PHE A 129 -11.15 3.17 -14.39
C PHE A 129 -11.71 4.13 -13.32
N SER A 130 -12.14 5.33 -13.70
CA SER A 130 -12.70 6.33 -12.79
C SER A 130 -13.98 5.87 -12.04
N GLY A 131 -14.66 4.86 -12.55
CA GLY A 131 -15.79 4.22 -11.85
C GLY A 131 -15.37 3.21 -10.78
N GLN A 132 -14.11 2.82 -10.75
CA GLN A 132 -13.56 1.83 -9.82
C GLN A 132 -12.68 2.50 -8.74
N PHE A 133 -11.84 3.42 -9.14
CA PHE A 133 -10.92 4.12 -8.24
C PHE A 133 -11.40 5.53 -7.93
N ASP A 134 -11.31 5.94 -6.67
CA ASP A 134 -11.46 7.34 -6.28
C ASP A 134 -10.24 8.12 -6.77
N LEU A 135 -10.45 8.99 -7.77
CA LEU A 135 -9.39 9.78 -8.38
C LEU A 135 -9.15 11.12 -7.65
N ASP A 136 -10.06 11.52 -6.77
CA ASP A 136 -9.97 12.76 -6.00
C ASP A 136 -9.28 12.58 -4.64
N MET A 137 -8.84 11.34 -4.34
CA MET A 137 -8.15 11.03 -3.10
C MET A 137 -6.80 11.77 -3.01
N ASN A 138 -6.54 12.41 -1.88
CA ASN A 138 -5.21 12.98 -1.60
C ASN A 138 -4.21 11.85 -1.35
N LEU A 139 -3.26 11.68 -2.25
CA LEU A 139 -2.23 10.65 -2.18
C LEU A 139 -0.85 11.25 -1.89
N VAL A 140 -0.27 10.86 -0.77
CA VAL A 140 1.12 11.19 -0.42
C VAL A 140 2.06 10.12 -0.94
N THR A 141 3.30 10.49 -1.22
CA THR A 141 4.36 9.60 -1.69
C THR A 141 5.48 9.52 -0.67
N ILE A 142 6.46 8.68 -0.92
CA ILE A 142 7.64 8.58 -0.07
C ILE A 142 8.47 9.89 -0.05
N ASP A 143 8.35 10.71 -1.08
CA ASP A 143 9.06 12.00 -1.17
C ASP A 143 8.53 13.01 -0.15
N ASP A 144 7.25 12.92 0.23
CA ASP A 144 6.64 13.73 1.29
C ASP A 144 7.25 13.44 2.67
N PHE A 145 7.96 12.31 2.80
CA PHE A 145 8.69 11.87 3.99
C PHE A 145 10.22 11.99 3.84
N GLY A 146 10.70 12.69 2.82
CA GLY A 146 12.13 12.89 2.57
C GLY A 146 12.82 11.70 1.90
N GLY A 147 12.06 10.79 1.29
CA GLY A 147 12.55 9.58 0.64
C GLY A 147 12.78 8.42 1.62
N TRP A 148 13.06 7.23 1.09
CA TRP A 148 13.17 5.99 1.87
C TRP A 148 14.18 6.04 3.00
N ASN A 149 15.38 6.61 2.75
CA ASN A 149 16.44 6.66 3.75
C ASN A 149 16.05 7.55 4.94
N GLN A 150 15.42 8.70 4.68
CA GLN A 150 15.00 9.60 5.74
C GLN A 150 13.81 9.00 6.50
N ALA A 151 12.82 8.47 5.80
CA ALA A 151 11.67 7.85 6.41
C ALA A 151 12.07 6.65 7.30
N HIS A 152 13.01 5.81 6.84
CA HIS A 152 13.52 4.71 7.66
C HIS A 152 14.16 5.25 8.95
N LYS A 153 15.05 6.21 8.82
CA LYS A 153 15.78 6.80 9.96
C LYS A 153 14.85 7.46 10.98
N ASP A 154 13.81 8.16 10.51
CA ASP A 154 12.94 8.94 11.39
C ASP A 154 11.85 8.10 12.07
N TYR A 155 11.49 6.94 11.46
CA TYR A 155 10.35 6.15 11.91
C TYR A 155 10.69 4.71 12.32
N PHE A 156 11.76 4.12 11.79
CA PHE A 156 12.01 2.67 11.91
C PHE A 156 13.41 2.29 12.41
N ASP A 157 14.33 3.25 12.62
CA ASP A 157 15.61 2.95 13.29
C ASP A 157 15.38 2.60 14.76
N ASP A 158 16.35 1.91 15.36
CA ASP A 158 16.28 1.45 16.76
C ASP A 158 15.94 2.58 17.73
N GLY A 159 14.86 2.44 18.45
CA GLY A 159 14.36 3.42 19.43
C GLY A 159 13.53 4.56 18.82
N GLU A 160 13.31 4.58 17.50
CA GLU A 160 12.52 5.59 16.83
C GLU A 160 11.01 5.36 16.96
N VAL A 161 10.22 6.05 16.15
CA VAL A 161 8.76 6.17 16.29
C VAL A 161 8.07 4.81 16.40
N PHE A 162 8.45 3.84 15.55
CA PHE A 162 7.81 2.52 15.56
C PHE A 162 8.02 1.79 16.89
N ASP A 163 9.24 1.76 17.39
CA ASP A 163 9.57 1.12 18.68
C ASP A 163 8.87 1.78 19.86
N GLN A 164 8.59 3.09 19.76
CA GLN A 164 7.91 3.84 20.82
C GLN A 164 6.39 3.61 20.85
N ILE A 165 5.78 3.27 19.71
CA ILE A 165 4.34 3.03 19.60
C ILE A 165 3.99 1.55 19.69
N TYR A 166 4.86 0.67 19.20
CA TYR A 166 4.66 -0.78 19.20
C TYR A 166 5.44 -1.40 20.36
N THR A 167 4.73 -1.78 21.39
CA THR A 167 5.26 -2.56 22.52
C THR A 167 4.55 -3.90 22.53
N GLU A 168 5.32 -5.00 22.36
CA GLU A 168 4.81 -6.36 22.52
C GLU A 168 4.19 -6.59 23.91
#